data_b08c826c8d48a73b4b7562de79020c95
#
_entry.id   b08c826c8d48a73b4b7562de79020c95
#
_cell.length_a   1.000
_cell.length_b   1.000
_cell.length_c   1.000
_cell.angle_alpha   90.00
_cell.angle_beta   90.00
_cell.angle_gamma   90.00
#
_symmetry.space_group_name_H-M   'P 1'
#
loop_
_entity.id
_entity.type
_entity.pdbx_description
1 polymer ?
#
loop_
_entity_poly.entity_id
_entity_poly.type
_entity_poly.pdbx_seq_one_letter_code
_entity_poly.pdbx_strand_id
1 'polypeptide(L)'
;MSVRQRETADETRERIAIVAEEMFRRMGFAKTAVADIAAELDMSAANVYRFFPSKNAIVETICNRCLAEVEAQVAAVARAPLPAPERIEQAFDTILQYHRDNFLVERRVHDMVLVAIEHNWLAIEAHKGRIRQYLATLLREGIAEGAFEPHDVDRVSAILLGSCVRFCHPILVAQSIDEDLEGQARETVRFLLRAVEVNRRPL
;
A
#
# COMPACT_ATOMS: atom_id res chain seq x y z
N MET A 1 9.04 -9.84 41.83
CA MET A 1 10.12 -9.15 41.05
C MET A 1 9.87 -9.49 39.58
N SER A 2 9.32 -8.56 38.81
CA SER A 2 9.06 -8.77 37.38
C SER A 2 10.37 -8.65 36.64
N VAL A 3 10.82 -9.71 35.98
CA VAL A 3 11.95 -9.69 35.04
C VAL A 3 11.48 -8.86 33.86
N ARG A 4 11.89 -7.59 33.77
CA ARG A 4 11.75 -6.80 32.54
C ARG A 4 12.53 -7.54 31.45
N GLN A 5 11.81 -8.24 30.60
CA GLN A 5 12.39 -8.84 29.40
C GLN A 5 13.07 -7.71 28.63
N ARG A 6 14.36 -7.87 28.31
CA ARG A 6 15.16 -6.87 27.63
C ARG A 6 14.65 -6.77 26.20
N GLU A 7 14.06 -5.65 25.84
CA GLU A 7 13.56 -5.37 24.49
C GLU A 7 14.68 -5.62 23.46
N THR A 8 14.38 -6.33 22.41
CA THR A 8 15.31 -6.59 21.30
C THR A 8 15.57 -5.33 20.48
N ALA A 9 16.62 -5.32 19.67
CA ALA A 9 16.94 -4.19 18.80
C ALA A 9 15.81 -3.96 17.75
N ASP A 10 15.21 -5.04 17.26
CA ASP A 10 14.12 -4.97 16.27
C ASP A 10 12.82 -4.44 16.89
N GLU A 11 12.47 -4.88 18.11
CA GLU A 11 11.33 -4.34 18.86
C GLU A 11 11.51 -2.84 19.17
N THR A 12 12.71 -2.43 19.57
CA THR A 12 13.02 -1.01 19.80
C THR A 12 12.91 -0.22 18.49
N ARG A 13 13.42 -0.75 17.39
CA ARG A 13 13.35 -0.11 16.08
C ARG A 13 11.90 0.09 15.64
N GLU A 14 11.06 -0.94 15.79
CA GLU A 14 9.64 -0.87 15.45
C GLU A 14 8.90 0.13 16.33
N ARG A 15 9.16 0.16 17.64
CA ARG A 15 8.56 1.12 18.57
C ARG A 15 8.92 2.56 18.22
N ILE A 16 10.17 2.82 17.82
CA ILE A 16 10.59 4.16 17.35
C ILE A 16 9.79 4.54 16.09
N ALA A 17 9.64 3.62 15.13
CA ALA A 17 8.90 3.86 13.90
C ALA A 17 7.41 4.15 14.16
N ILE A 18 6.76 3.41 15.05
CA ILE A 18 5.35 3.61 15.44
C ILE A 18 5.15 5.00 16.05
N VAL A 19 5.94 5.35 17.08
CA VAL A 19 5.83 6.65 17.75
C VAL A 19 6.14 7.80 16.79
N ALA A 20 7.16 7.63 15.93
CA ALA A 20 7.47 8.63 14.92
C ALA A 20 6.31 8.83 13.92
N GLU A 21 5.66 7.76 13.47
CA GLU A 21 4.50 7.84 12.59
C GLU A 21 3.35 8.59 13.24
N GLU A 22 3.00 8.27 14.49
CA GLU A 22 1.97 8.99 15.26
C GLU A 22 2.27 10.49 15.37
N MET A 23 3.53 10.83 15.65
CA MET A 23 3.97 12.22 15.73
C MET A 23 3.93 12.92 14.36
N PHE A 24 4.35 12.26 13.29
CA PHE A 24 4.26 12.79 11.93
C PHE A 24 2.81 13.03 11.52
N ARG A 25 1.90 12.15 11.88
CA ARG A 25 0.44 12.33 11.67
C ARG A 25 -0.08 13.52 12.46
N ARG A 26 0.25 13.62 13.76
CA ARG A 26 -0.27 14.66 14.66
C ARG A 26 0.31 16.05 14.38
N MET A 27 1.63 16.15 14.20
CA MET A 27 2.35 17.44 14.09
C MET A 27 2.81 17.80 12.67
N GLY A 28 2.94 16.82 11.81
CA GLY A 28 3.53 16.92 10.48
C GLY A 28 5.01 16.54 10.45
N PHE A 29 5.45 15.94 9.33
CA PHE A 29 6.84 15.50 9.15
C PHE A 29 7.83 16.66 9.32
N ALA A 30 7.59 17.81 8.69
CA ALA A 30 8.52 18.94 8.74
C ALA A 30 8.73 19.49 10.17
N LYS A 31 7.67 19.48 10.99
CA LYS A 31 7.68 20.05 12.34
C LYS A 31 8.16 19.10 13.43
N THR A 32 8.31 17.82 13.16
CA THR A 32 8.76 16.82 14.14
C THR A 32 10.28 16.65 14.04
N ALA A 33 10.99 16.88 15.14
CA ALA A 33 12.41 16.58 15.23
C ALA A 33 12.66 15.18 15.81
N VAL A 34 13.84 14.58 15.52
CA VAL A 34 14.22 13.30 16.12
C VAL A 34 14.35 13.41 17.64
N ALA A 35 14.68 14.60 18.16
CA ALA A 35 14.72 14.86 19.59
C ALA A 35 13.33 14.77 20.24
N ASP A 36 12.27 15.18 19.55
CA ASP A 36 10.89 15.09 20.05
C ASP A 36 10.45 13.63 20.12
N ILE A 37 10.77 12.83 19.09
CA ILE A 37 10.51 11.37 19.06
C ILE A 37 11.24 10.68 20.22
N ALA A 38 12.50 11.06 20.47
CA ALA A 38 13.30 10.51 21.55
C ALA A 38 12.68 10.84 22.91
N ALA A 39 12.22 12.08 23.11
CA ALA A 39 11.56 12.51 24.35
C ALA A 39 10.26 11.74 24.61
N GLU A 40 9.42 11.51 23.60
CA GLU A 40 8.18 10.73 23.72
C GLU A 40 8.46 9.26 24.13
N LEU A 41 9.66 8.76 23.80
CA LEU A 41 10.10 7.38 24.10
C LEU A 41 10.92 7.24 25.38
N ASP A 42 11.14 8.34 26.15
CA ASP A 42 12.08 8.39 27.28
C ASP A 42 13.50 7.98 26.88
N MET A 43 13.93 8.34 25.66
CA MET A 43 15.24 8.02 25.10
C MET A 43 16.04 9.30 24.85
N SER A 44 17.38 9.18 24.73
CA SER A 44 18.19 10.26 24.18
C SER A 44 18.11 10.27 22.65
N ALA A 45 18.23 11.45 22.02
CA ALA A 45 18.31 11.55 20.55
C ALA A 45 19.47 10.71 19.98
N ALA A 46 20.62 10.66 20.68
CA ALA A 46 21.74 9.81 20.30
C ALA A 46 21.38 8.31 20.26
N ASN A 47 20.49 7.87 21.15
CA ASN A 47 20.01 6.49 21.14
C ASN A 47 19.10 6.21 19.95
N VAL A 48 18.20 7.14 19.58
CA VAL A 48 17.39 7.01 18.36
C VAL A 48 18.29 6.97 17.12
N TYR A 49 19.33 7.82 17.04
CA TYR A 49 20.26 7.80 15.90
C TYR A 49 21.10 6.50 15.77
N ARG A 50 21.20 5.69 16.81
CA ARG A 50 21.80 4.34 16.71
C ARG A 50 20.93 3.37 15.88
N PHE A 51 19.61 3.56 15.87
CA PHE A 51 18.66 2.75 15.12
C PHE A 51 18.35 3.33 13.74
N PHE A 52 18.30 4.65 13.65
CA PHE A 52 17.93 5.37 12.43
C PHE A 52 18.89 6.52 12.17
N PRO A 53 19.76 6.45 11.15
CA PRO A 53 20.77 7.47 10.88
C PRO A 53 20.18 8.83 10.50
N SER A 54 18.90 8.89 10.15
CA SER A 54 18.19 10.12 9.78
C SER A 54 16.69 10.00 10.02
N LYS A 55 15.96 11.11 10.01
CA LYS A 55 14.50 11.13 10.03
C LYS A 55 13.90 10.47 8.77
N ASN A 56 14.56 10.60 7.63
CA ASN A 56 14.14 9.93 6.40
C ASN A 56 14.23 8.40 6.50
N ALA A 57 15.24 7.87 7.21
CA ALA A 57 15.34 6.42 7.45
C ALA A 57 14.19 5.87 8.31
N ILE A 58 13.59 6.69 9.17
CA ILE A 58 12.35 6.35 9.88
C ILE A 58 11.17 6.28 8.89
N VAL A 59 11.02 7.29 8.03
CA VAL A 59 9.98 7.31 6.98
C VAL A 59 10.11 6.11 6.05
N GLU A 60 11.34 5.74 5.68
CA GLU A 60 11.60 4.53 4.88
C GLU A 60 11.05 3.27 5.54
N THR A 61 11.28 3.11 6.84
CA THR A 61 10.77 1.95 7.59
C THR A 61 9.24 1.96 7.65
N ILE A 62 8.62 3.12 7.91
CA ILE A 62 7.16 3.28 7.91
C ILE A 62 6.60 2.95 6.51
N CYS A 63 7.19 3.49 5.45
CA CYS A 63 6.78 3.23 4.08
C CYS A 63 6.83 1.72 3.76
N ASN A 64 7.93 1.05 4.07
CA ASN A 64 8.09 -0.38 3.82
C ASN A 64 7.04 -1.21 4.57
N ARG A 65 6.67 -0.83 5.80
CA ARG A 65 5.60 -1.48 6.56
C ARG A 65 4.25 -1.28 5.88
N CYS A 66 3.87 -0.05 5.50
CA CYS A 66 2.62 0.22 4.80
C CYS A 66 2.52 -0.56 3.48
N LEU A 67 3.59 -0.60 2.69
CA LEU A 67 3.63 -1.37 1.45
C LEU A 67 3.42 -2.87 1.70
N ALA A 68 4.07 -3.43 2.74
CA ALA A 68 3.92 -4.83 3.12
C ALA A 68 2.49 -5.15 3.60
N GLU A 69 1.84 -4.24 4.33
CA GLU A 69 0.45 -4.39 4.78
C GLU A 69 -0.53 -4.47 3.60
N VAL A 70 -0.40 -3.56 2.63
CA VAL A 70 -1.21 -3.60 1.39
C VAL A 70 -0.98 -4.90 0.64
N GLU A 71 0.26 -5.32 0.49
CA GLU A 71 0.61 -6.57 -0.20
C GLU A 71 0.00 -7.79 0.49
N ALA A 72 0.05 -7.83 1.82
CA ALA A 72 -0.55 -8.93 2.59
C ALA A 72 -2.08 -9.00 2.41
N GLN A 73 -2.76 -7.84 2.37
CA GLN A 73 -4.20 -7.76 2.14
C GLN A 73 -4.56 -8.20 0.71
N VAL A 74 -3.84 -7.72 -0.31
CA VAL A 74 -4.05 -8.14 -1.70
C VAL A 74 -3.76 -9.63 -1.87
N ALA A 75 -2.71 -10.16 -1.22
CA ALA A 75 -2.41 -11.59 -1.23
C ALA A 75 -3.51 -12.42 -0.57
N ALA A 76 -4.18 -11.91 0.45
CA ALA A 76 -5.33 -12.58 1.07
C ALA A 76 -6.52 -12.64 0.10
N VAL A 77 -6.83 -11.53 -0.57
CA VAL A 77 -7.87 -11.47 -1.61
C VAL A 77 -7.56 -12.43 -2.77
N ALA A 78 -6.30 -12.48 -3.21
CA ALA A 78 -5.89 -13.39 -4.29
C ALA A 78 -6.11 -14.88 -3.95
N ARG A 79 -6.16 -15.24 -2.67
CA ARG A 79 -6.43 -16.62 -2.20
C ARG A 79 -7.90 -16.86 -1.82
N ALA A 80 -8.77 -15.86 -1.94
CA ALA A 80 -10.18 -16.01 -1.59
C ALA A 80 -10.89 -17.03 -2.50
N PRO A 81 -11.88 -17.79 -2.00
CA PRO A 81 -12.64 -18.76 -2.80
C PRO A 81 -13.73 -18.09 -3.66
N LEU A 82 -13.30 -17.18 -4.53
CA LEU A 82 -14.13 -16.40 -5.42
C LEU A 82 -13.62 -16.52 -6.86
N PRO A 83 -14.46 -16.30 -7.89
CA PRO A 83 -14.02 -16.23 -9.28
C PRO A 83 -12.91 -15.19 -9.49
N ALA A 84 -11.99 -15.45 -10.42
CA ALA A 84 -10.87 -14.56 -10.69
C ALA A 84 -11.28 -13.10 -11.00
N PRO A 85 -12.33 -12.81 -11.78
CA PRO A 85 -12.77 -11.43 -12.00
C PRO A 85 -13.14 -10.69 -10.73
N GLU A 86 -13.85 -11.34 -9.81
CA GLU A 86 -14.25 -10.75 -8.52
C GLU A 86 -13.05 -10.50 -7.63
N ARG A 87 -12.07 -11.42 -7.59
CA ARG A 87 -10.83 -11.22 -6.84
C ARG A 87 -9.99 -10.06 -7.38
N ILE A 88 -9.98 -9.85 -8.70
CA ILE A 88 -9.32 -8.68 -9.31
C ILE A 88 -10.02 -7.38 -8.88
N GLU A 89 -11.35 -7.31 -8.94
CA GLU A 89 -12.11 -6.16 -8.45
C GLU A 89 -11.80 -5.88 -6.97
N GLN A 90 -11.87 -6.91 -6.12
CA GLN A 90 -11.60 -6.79 -4.69
C GLN A 90 -10.16 -6.37 -4.38
N ALA A 91 -9.17 -6.78 -5.20
CA ALA A 91 -7.79 -6.35 -5.02
C ALA A 91 -7.65 -4.82 -5.16
N PHE A 92 -8.29 -4.22 -6.15
CA PHE A 92 -8.30 -2.76 -6.33
C PHE A 92 -9.11 -2.04 -5.25
N ASP A 93 -10.28 -2.58 -4.86
CA ASP A 93 -11.08 -2.05 -3.74
C ASP A 93 -10.25 -2.07 -2.43
N THR A 94 -9.50 -3.15 -2.18
CA THR A 94 -8.63 -3.29 -1.01
C THR A 94 -7.53 -2.23 -0.97
N ILE A 95 -6.84 -1.99 -2.10
CA ILE A 95 -5.79 -0.98 -2.18
C ILE A 95 -6.39 0.42 -1.95
N LEU A 96 -7.51 0.73 -2.60
CA LEU A 96 -8.19 2.01 -2.44
C LEU A 96 -8.61 2.24 -0.99
N GLN A 97 -9.26 1.23 -0.37
CA GLN A 97 -9.72 1.33 1.02
C GLN A 97 -8.55 1.52 2.00
N TYR A 98 -7.46 0.77 1.80
CA TYR A 98 -6.26 0.95 2.61
C TYR A 98 -5.75 2.40 2.55
N HIS A 99 -5.70 3.00 1.37
CA HIS A 99 -5.25 4.39 1.23
C HIS A 99 -6.23 5.36 1.87
N ARG A 100 -7.53 5.13 1.76
CA ARG A 100 -8.55 5.96 2.43
C ARG A 100 -8.40 5.92 3.94
N ASP A 101 -8.27 4.73 4.51
CA ASP A 101 -8.21 4.56 5.96
C ASP A 101 -6.92 5.11 6.57
N ASN A 102 -5.80 5.02 5.83
CA ASN A 102 -4.49 5.36 6.37
C ASN A 102 -3.94 6.73 5.97
N PHE A 103 -4.37 7.30 4.83
CA PHE A 103 -3.76 8.51 4.29
C PHE A 103 -4.72 9.69 4.11
N LEU A 104 -6.04 9.49 4.22
CA LEU A 104 -7.01 10.57 4.00
C LEU A 104 -7.31 11.41 5.24
N VAL A 105 -7.12 10.85 6.43
CA VAL A 105 -7.57 11.48 7.69
C VAL A 105 -6.77 12.74 8.00
N GLU A 106 -5.54 12.91 7.50
CA GLU A 106 -4.71 14.06 7.82
C GLU A 106 -3.86 14.56 6.64
N ARG A 107 -4.10 15.79 6.23
CA ARG A 107 -3.29 16.53 5.24
C ARG A 107 -1.78 16.51 5.54
N ARG A 108 -1.40 16.30 6.79
CA ARG A 108 -0.01 16.23 7.29
C ARG A 108 0.72 14.95 6.90
N VAL A 109 -0.01 13.88 6.60
CA VAL A 109 0.56 12.63 6.07
C VAL A 109 1.09 12.81 4.64
N HIS A 110 0.55 13.79 3.91
CA HIS A 110 0.96 14.10 2.53
C HIS A 110 2.47 14.37 2.42
N ASP A 111 3.03 15.17 3.33
CA ASP A 111 4.47 15.49 3.32
C ASP A 111 5.32 14.23 3.55
N MET A 112 4.88 13.33 4.42
CA MET A 112 5.57 12.05 4.67
C MET A 112 5.52 11.15 3.43
N VAL A 113 4.37 11.09 2.74
CA VAL A 113 4.20 10.31 1.51
C VAL A 113 5.10 10.85 0.40
N LEU A 114 5.20 12.19 0.25
CA LEU A 114 6.10 12.80 -0.73
C LEU A 114 7.56 12.45 -0.45
N VAL A 115 7.99 12.53 0.81
CA VAL A 115 9.34 12.12 1.23
C VAL A 115 9.58 10.63 0.95
N ALA A 116 8.58 9.78 1.22
CA ALA A 116 8.68 8.35 0.94
C ALA A 116 8.83 8.08 -0.57
N ILE A 117 8.07 8.77 -1.42
CA ILE A 117 8.16 8.63 -2.88
C ILE A 117 9.55 9.09 -3.38
N GLU A 118 10.06 10.20 -2.87
CA GLU A 118 11.35 10.75 -3.29
C GLU A 118 12.53 9.85 -2.91
N HIS A 119 12.49 9.26 -1.71
CA HIS A 119 13.63 8.52 -1.16
C HIS A 119 13.51 7.00 -1.26
N ASN A 120 12.31 6.45 -1.47
CA ASN A 120 12.03 5.01 -1.47
C ASN A 120 11.58 4.46 -2.82
N TRP A 121 11.98 5.09 -3.91
CA TRP A 121 11.54 4.72 -5.25
C TRP A 121 11.70 3.22 -5.56
N LEU A 122 12.83 2.62 -5.19
CA LEU A 122 13.08 1.19 -5.45
C LEU A 122 12.10 0.27 -4.71
N ALA A 123 11.75 0.59 -3.45
CA ALA A 123 10.76 -0.18 -2.67
C ALA A 123 9.36 -0.06 -3.28
N ILE A 124 9.00 1.14 -3.75
CA ILE A 124 7.71 1.41 -4.40
C ILE A 124 7.64 0.66 -5.73
N GLU A 125 8.68 0.67 -6.55
CA GLU A 125 8.72 -0.08 -7.82
C GLU A 125 8.64 -1.60 -7.57
N ALA A 126 9.34 -2.11 -6.55
CA ALA A 126 9.25 -3.51 -6.16
C ALA A 126 7.83 -3.88 -5.69
N HIS A 127 7.17 -3.01 -4.91
CA HIS A 127 5.77 -3.15 -4.50
C HIS A 127 4.83 -3.24 -5.72
N LYS A 128 4.92 -2.30 -6.65
CA LYS A 128 4.14 -2.31 -7.90
C LYS A 128 4.36 -3.60 -8.69
N GLY A 129 5.60 -4.09 -8.72
CA GLY A 129 5.95 -5.37 -9.30
C GLY A 129 5.22 -6.55 -8.65
N ARG A 130 5.16 -6.59 -7.32
CA ARG A 130 4.45 -7.64 -6.57
C ARG A 130 2.93 -7.57 -6.78
N ILE A 131 2.33 -6.39 -6.73
CA ILE A 131 0.88 -6.23 -7.04
C ILE A 131 0.59 -6.73 -8.46
N ARG A 132 1.43 -6.36 -9.44
CA ARG A 132 1.29 -6.86 -10.82
C ARG A 132 1.39 -8.38 -10.91
N GLN A 133 2.26 -9.02 -10.13
CA GLN A 133 2.37 -10.49 -10.08
C GLN A 133 1.09 -11.14 -9.54
N TYR A 134 0.46 -10.57 -8.50
CA TYR A 134 -0.84 -11.05 -8.02
C TYR A 134 -1.91 -10.94 -9.11
N LEU A 135 -2.00 -9.80 -9.78
CA LEU A 135 -2.96 -9.60 -10.89
C LEU A 135 -2.70 -10.60 -12.04
N ALA A 136 -1.43 -10.80 -12.42
CA ALA A 136 -1.07 -11.78 -13.46
C ALA A 136 -1.44 -13.22 -13.06
N THR A 137 -1.31 -13.57 -11.79
CA THR A 137 -1.75 -14.87 -11.28
C THR A 137 -3.26 -15.03 -11.39
N LEU A 138 -4.02 -14.02 -10.95
CA LEU A 138 -5.48 -14.03 -11.06
C LEU A 138 -5.97 -14.10 -12.52
N LEU A 139 -5.29 -13.41 -13.43
CA LEU A 139 -5.59 -13.50 -14.87
C LEU A 139 -5.37 -14.92 -15.42
N ARG A 140 -4.26 -15.59 -15.04
CA ARG A 140 -4.00 -17.00 -15.41
C ARG A 140 -5.08 -17.94 -14.89
N GLU A 141 -5.47 -17.76 -13.63
CA GLU A 141 -6.56 -18.53 -13.01
C GLU A 141 -7.88 -18.28 -13.73
N GLY A 142 -8.22 -17.03 -14.07
CA GLY A 142 -9.42 -16.69 -14.82
C GLY A 142 -9.46 -17.29 -16.24
N ILE A 143 -8.31 -17.41 -16.91
CA ILE A 143 -8.20 -18.16 -18.18
C ILE A 143 -8.48 -19.65 -17.94
N ALA A 144 -7.91 -20.24 -16.89
CA ALA A 144 -8.13 -21.65 -16.55
C ALA A 144 -9.57 -21.93 -16.11
N GLU A 145 -10.23 -21.00 -15.45
CA GLU A 145 -11.66 -21.05 -15.06
C GLU A 145 -12.61 -20.83 -16.27
N GLY A 146 -12.09 -20.40 -17.42
CA GLY A 146 -12.89 -20.03 -18.60
C GLY A 146 -13.65 -18.72 -18.45
N ALA A 147 -13.22 -17.84 -17.56
CA ALA A 147 -13.74 -16.48 -17.41
C ALA A 147 -13.11 -15.52 -18.43
N PHE A 148 -11.85 -15.75 -18.78
CA PHE A 148 -11.10 -14.91 -19.70
C PHE A 148 -10.63 -15.69 -20.92
N GLU A 149 -10.57 -15.02 -22.08
CA GLU A 149 -9.91 -15.52 -23.29
C GLU A 149 -8.38 -15.58 -23.07
N PRO A 150 -7.66 -16.51 -23.73
CA PRO A 150 -6.21 -16.53 -23.69
C PRO A 150 -5.58 -15.21 -24.16
N HIS A 151 -4.70 -14.62 -23.35
CA HIS A 151 -4.00 -13.35 -23.63
C HIS A 151 -2.64 -13.29 -22.94
N ASP A 152 -1.84 -12.27 -23.25
CA ASP A 152 -0.60 -11.96 -22.56
C ASP A 152 -0.91 -11.37 -21.15
N VAL A 153 -0.85 -12.23 -20.13
CA VAL A 153 -1.20 -11.87 -18.74
C VAL A 153 -0.27 -10.81 -18.14
N ASP A 154 1.00 -10.80 -18.55
CA ASP A 154 1.97 -9.84 -18.04
C ASP A 154 1.69 -8.44 -18.60
N ARG A 155 1.29 -8.37 -19.86
CA ARG A 155 0.84 -7.13 -20.49
C ARG A 155 -0.48 -6.64 -19.94
N VAL A 156 -1.47 -7.51 -19.80
CA VAL A 156 -2.80 -7.13 -19.27
C VAL A 156 -2.69 -6.71 -17.81
N SER A 157 -1.90 -7.40 -16.97
CA SER A 157 -1.68 -6.99 -15.58
C SER A 157 -1.03 -5.60 -15.46
N ALA A 158 -0.10 -5.27 -16.37
CA ALA A 158 0.51 -3.95 -16.42
C ALA A 158 -0.49 -2.86 -16.85
N ILE A 159 -1.37 -3.17 -17.83
CA ILE A 159 -2.44 -2.26 -18.25
C ILE A 159 -3.43 -2.02 -17.11
N LEU A 160 -3.89 -3.07 -16.44
CA LEU A 160 -4.81 -2.97 -15.30
C LEU A 160 -4.24 -2.05 -14.21
N LEU A 161 -3.01 -2.33 -13.74
CA LEU A 161 -2.38 -1.53 -12.68
C LEU A 161 -2.14 -0.07 -13.13
N GLY A 162 -1.66 0.13 -14.36
CA GLY A 162 -1.40 1.46 -14.90
C GLY A 162 -2.66 2.30 -15.11
N SER A 163 -3.74 1.68 -15.61
CA SER A 163 -5.03 2.38 -15.81
C SER A 163 -5.73 2.72 -14.49
N CYS A 164 -5.50 1.93 -13.44
CA CYS A 164 -6.08 2.12 -12.12
C CYS A 164 -5.21 2.93 -11.15
N VAL A 165 -4.14 3.59 -11.63
CA VAL A 165 -3.21 4.35 -10.78
C VAL A 165 -3.91 5.38 -9.90
N ARG A 166 -4.99 6.00 -10.39
CA ARG A 166 -5.80 6.96 -9.62
C ARG A 166 -6.34 6.38 -8.32
N PHE A 167 -6.67 5.10 -8.30
CA PHE A 167 -7.24 4.40 -7.16
C PHE A 167 -6.18 3.72 -6.28
N CYS A 168 -4.95 3.62 -6.79
CA CYS A 168 -3.84 2.92 -6.13
C CYS A 168 -2.73 3.86 -5.62
N HIS A 169 -2.80 5.16 -5.91
CA HIS A 169 -1.78 6.12 -5.52
C HIS A 169 -2.29 7.00 -4.38
N PRO A 170 -1.67 7.00 -3.19
CA PRO A 170 -2.21 7.64 -1.99
C PRO A 170 -2.50 9.14 -2.20
N ILE A 171 -1.64 9.86 -2.94
CA ILE A 171 -1.85 11.29 -3.22
C ILE A 171 -3.05 11.52 -4.12
N LEU A 172 -3.24 10.71 -5.18
CA LEU A 172 -4.37 10.86 -6.10
C LEU A 172 -5.69 10.50 -5.42
N VAL A 173 -5.68 9.49 -4.56
CA VAL A 173 -6.84 9.15 -3.72
C VAL A 173 -7.17 10.30 -2.78
N ALA A 174 -6.18 10.90 -2.11
CA ALA A 174 -6.38 12.04 -1.21
C ALA A 174 -6.91 13.29 -1.93
N GLN A 175 -6.50 13.55 -3.16
CA GLN A 175 -6.97 14.69 -3.96
C GLN A 175 -8.43 14.56 -4.43
N SER A 176 -8.97 13.34 -4.42
CA SER A 176 -10.31 13.01 -4.93
C SER A 176 -11.25 12.52 -3.82
N ILE A 177 -11.02 12.91 -2.56
CA ILE A 177 -11.76 12.40 -1.39
C ILE A 177 -13.28 12.64 -1.46
N ASP A 178 -13.69 13.71 -2.11
CA ASP A 178 -15.10 14.10 -2.24
C ASP A 178 -15.81 13.39 -3.41
N GLU A 179 -15.09 12.55 -4.15
CA GLU A 179 -15.64 11.81 -5.29
C GLU A 179 -16.02 10.37 -4.89
N ASP A 180 -16.92 9.75 -5.66
CA ASP A 180 -17.22 8.32 -5.56
C ASP A 180 -16.09 7.48 -6.18
N LEU A 181 -14.95 7.42 -5.50
CA LEU A 181 -13.80 6.65 -5.97
C LEU A 181 -14.06 5.15 -6.01
N GLU A 182 -14.89 4.63 -5.10
CA GLU A 182 -15.21 3.19 -5.06
C GLU A 182 -16.04 2.77 -6.28
N GLY A 183 -17.08 3.54 -6.60
CA GLY A 183 -17.88 3.31 -7.80
C GLY A 183 -17.03 3.41 -9.07
N GLN A 184 -16.23 4.49 -9.18
CA GLN A 184 -15.34 4.73 -10.33
C GLN A 184 -14.28 3.62 -10.47
N ALA A 185 -13.66 3.16 -9.38
CA ALA A 185 -12.68 2.08 -9.41
C ALA A 185 -13.31 0.79 -9.93
N ARG A 186 -14.46 0.41 -9.37
CA ARG A 186 -15.20 -0.80 -9.77
C ARG A 186 -15.62 -0.76 -11.24
N GLU A 187 -16.18 0.37 -11.68
CA GLU A 187 -16.57 0.55 -13.09
C GLU A 187 -15.35 0.47 -14.03
N THR A 188 -14.24 1.11 -13.66
CA THR A 188 -13.00 1.10 -14.43
C THR A 188 -12.43 -0.31 -14.56
N VAL A 189 -12.32 -1.05 -13.45
CA VAL A 189 -11.82 -2.43 -13.46
C VAL A 189 -12.72 -3.33 -14.32
N ARG A 190 -14.04 -3.26 -14.15
CA ARG A 190 -14.99 -4.03 -14.95
C ARG A 190 -14.91 -3.70 -16.43
N PHE A 191 -14.77 -2.42 -16.76
CA PHE A 191 -14.60 -2.00 -18.15
C PHE A 191 -13.33 -2.60 -18.78
N LEU A 192 -12.20 -2.59 -18.05
CA LEU A 192 -10.96 -3.17 -18.52
C LEU A 192 -11.02 -4.70 -18.64
N LEU A 193 -11.66 -5.39 -17.69
CA LEU A 193 -11.81 -6.85 -17.74
C LEU A 193 -12.66 -7.32 -18.91
N ARG A 194 -13.68 -6.55 -19.33
CA ARG A 194 -14.48 -6.87 -20.53
C ARG A 194 -13.65 -7.05 -21.80
N ALA A 195 -12.48 -6.43 -21.88
CA ALA A 195 -11.58 -6.57 -23.02
C ALA A 195 -10.97 -7.97 -23.16
N VAL A 196 -10.97 -8.75 -22.07
CA VAL A 196 -10.40 -10.09 -21.98
C VAL A 196 -11.43 -11.17 -21.57
N GLU A 197 -12.66 -10.79 -21.23
CA GLU A 197 -13.74 -11.73 -20.90
C GLU A 197 -14.15 -12.57 -22.10
N VAL A 198 -14.49 -13.84 -21.81
CA VAL A 198 -15.05 -14.74 -22.83
C VAL A 198 -16.38 -14.18 -23.32
N ASN A 199 -16.45 -13.83 -24.59
CA ASN A 199 -17.63 -13.26 -25.20
C ASN A 199 -18.66 -14.39 -25.43
N ARG A 200 -19.44 -14.75 -24.40
CA ARG A 200 -20.57 -15.65 -24.51
C ARG A 200 -21.70 -14.92 -25.28
N ARG A 201 -21.64 -14.89 -26.63
CA ARG A 201 -22.82 -14.49 -27.41
C ARG A 201 -23.95 -15.42 -27.00
N PRO A 202 -25.13 -14.92 -26.60
CA PRO A 202 -26.31 -15.77 -26.46
C PRO A 202 -26.59 -16.40 -27.83
N LEU A 203 -26.71 -17.75 -27.83
CA LEU A 203 -27.18 -18.53 -28.98
C LEU A 203 -28.62 -18.12 -29.32
#